data_8c05d3543bf2ae73285b25a0b33737c5
#
_entry.id   8c05d3543bf2ae73285b25a0b33737c5
#
_cell.length_a   1.000
_cell.length_b   1.000
_cell.length_c   1.000
_cell.angle_alpha   90.00
_cell.angle_beta   90.00
_cell.angle_gamma   90.00
#
_symmetry.space_group_name_H-M   'P 1'
#
loop_
_entity.id
_entity.type
_entity.pdbx_description
1 polymer ?
#
loop_
_entity_poly.entity_id
_entity_poly.type
_entity_poly.pdbx_seq_one_letter_code
_entity_poly.pdbx_strand_id
1 'polypeptide(L)'
;VASHVKQKTDHPLWFMWACLLHDIGKPLVTTSDGHAPLHNEAGVQVFQDVPLITSKKERQYISTMIMYHMHLMNMSRHQARDISYLRLLKKIDGKVSMNDLIYISCCDKLGRGKVAQEQYDAFWTFIQDKQQRLGCQAIPALIDGHDLIEYGFHNHQCFKDMLEEAYDLQL
;
A
#
# COMPACT_ATOMS: atom_id res chain seq x y z
N VAL A 1 -13.50 -0.67 16.80
CA VAL A 1 -12.72 -0.61 15.56
C VAL A 1 -12.85 -1.93 14.79
N ALA A 2 -12.53 -3.09 15.39
CA ALA A 2 -12.58 -4.39 14.70
C ALA A 2 -13.97 -4.77 14.17
N SER A 3 -15.05 -4.39 14.84
CA SER A 3 -16.43 -4.65 14.41
C SER A 3 -16.85 -3.86 13.17
N HIS A 4 -16.34 -2.64 13.00
CA HIS A 4 -16.61 -1.82 11.82
C HIS A 4 -15.80 -2.27 10.59
N VAL A 5 -14.63 -2.84 10.80
CA VAL A 5 -13.75 -3.33 9.74
C VAL A 5 -14.29 -4.60 9.08
N LYS A 6 -14.86 -5.53 9.86
CA LYS A 6 -15.44 -6.79 9.32
C LYS A 6 -16.52 -6.58 8.25
N GLN A 7 -17.22 -5.46 8.26
CA GLN A 7 -18.30 -5.17 7.32
C GLN A 7 -17.85 -4.47 6.04
N LYS A 8 -16.58 -4.11 5.91
CA LYS A 8 -16.10 -3.21 4.85
C LYS A 8 -14.93 -3.76 4.04
N THR A 9 -14.46 -4.97 4.33
CA THR A 9 -13.44 -5.65 3.54
C THR A 9 -13.98 -6.94 2.94
N ASP A 10 -13.61 -7.24 1.69
CA ASP A 10 -13.97 -8.49 1.02
C ASP A 10 -13.18 -9.69 1.55
N HIS A 11 -12.09 -9.42 2.29
CA HIS A 11 -11.19 -10.44 2.81
C HIS A 11 -10.91 -10.27 4.31
N PRO A 12 -11.92 -10.43 5.21
CA PRO A 12 -11.77 -10.10 6.63
C PRO A 12 -10.67 -10.89 7.33
N LEU A 13 -10.45 -12.17 6.99
CA LEU A 13 -9.37 -12.97 7.58
C LEU A 13 -8.00 -12.48 7.13
N TRP A 14 -7.80 -12.19 5.85
CA TRP A 14 -6.54 -11.68 5.32
C TRP A 14 -6.23 -10.30 5.89
N PHE A 15 -7.26 -9.47 6.04
CA PHE A 15 -7.12 -8.15 6.68
C PHE A 15 -6.69 -8.29 8.16
N MET A 16 -7.27 -9.22 8.91
CA MET A 16 -6.87 -9.47 10.31
C MET A 16 -5.42 -9.94 10.40
N TRP A 17 -4.98 -10.83 9.50
CA TRP A 17 -3.56 -11.21 9.40
C TRP A 17 -2.66 -10.02 9.09
N ALA A 18 -3.05 -9.17 8.14
CA ALA A 18 -2.30 -7.96 7.83
C ALA A 18 -2.19 -7.02 9.04
N CYS A 19 -3.29 -6.81 9.78
CA CYS A 19 -3.28 -6.04 11.02
C CYS A 19 -2.38 -6.63 12.11
N LEU A 20 -2.30 -7.96 12.22
CA LEU A 20 -1.43 -8.62 13.19
C LEU A 20 0.05 -8.49 12.81
N LEU A 21 0.35 -8.56 11.51
CA LEU A 21 1.71 -8.67 10.99
C LEU A 21 2.30 -7.36 10.46
N HIS A 22 1.53 -6.25 10.42
CA HIS A 22 1.98 -5.00 9.77
C HIS A 22 3.32 -4.46 10.31
N ASP A 23 3.59 -4.70 11.58
CA ASP A 23 4.77 -4.24 12.30
C ASP A 23 5.82 -5.35 12.55
N ILE A 24 5.70 -6.52 11.95
CA ILE A 24 6.56 -7.69 12.19
C ILE A 24 8.06 -7.41 11.91
N GLY A 25 8.36 -6.41 11.10
CA GLY A 25 9.73 -5.99 10.79
C GLY A 25 10.39 -5.11 11.86
N LYS A 26 9.63 -4.51 12.79
CA LYS A 26 10.18 -3.60 13.80
C LYS A 26 11.31 -4.19 14.64
N PRO A 27 11.23 -5.43 15.15
CA PRO A 27 12.30 -6.01 15.96
C PRO A 27 13.66 -6.03 15.27
N LEU A 28 13.70 -6.07 13.94
CA LEU A 28 14.96 -6.15 13.17
C LEU A 28 15.62 -4.78 12.93
N VAL A 29 14.84 -3.70 12.94
CA VAL A 29 15.29 -2.38 12.50
C VAL A 29 15.10 -1.29 13.56
N THR A 30 14.61 -1.64 14.74
CA THR A 30 14.45 -0.66 15.83
C THR A 30 15.82 -0.22 16.34
N THR A 31 16.09 1.06 16.28
CA THR A 31 17.30 1.70 16.75
C THR A 31 17.22 1.98 18.27
N SER A 32 18.34 2.32 18.88
CA SER A 32 18.43 2.57 20.34
C SER A 32 17.57 3.74 20.82
N ASP A 33 17.21 4.66 19.95
CA ASP A 33 16.31 5.79 20.19
C ASP A 33 14.82 5.45 19.97
N GLY A 34 14.52 4.16 19.68
CA GLY A 34 13.16 3.66 19.50
C GLY A 34 12.55 3.89 18.13
N HIS A 35 13.29 4.44 17.16
CA HIS A 35 12.84 4.52 15.78
C HIS A 35 13.00 3.18 15.05
N ALA A 36 12.11 2.89 14.11
CA ALA A 36 12.15 1.68 13.30
C ALA A 36 12.07 2.04 11.79
N PRO A 37 13.16 2.59 11.21
CA PRO A 37 13.17 2.95 9.79
C PRO A 37 13.02 1.69 8.93
N LEU A 38 12.29 1.81 7.80
CA LEU A 38 12.11 0.73 6.82
C LEU A 38 11.53 -0.59 7.40
N HIS A 39 10.83 -0.52 8.54
CA HIS A 39 10.26 -1.73 9.15
C HIS A 39 9.19 -2.40 8.25
N ASN A 40 8.57 -1.66 7.35
CA ASN A 40 7.67 -2.19 6.34
C ASN A 40 8.41 -3.09 5.34
N GLU A 41 9.58 -2.70 4.85
CA GLU A 41 10.42 -3.51 3.95
C GLU A 41 10.98 -4.73 4.67
N ALA A 42 11.53 -4.54 5.86
CA ALA A 42 11.98 -5.64 6.72
C ALA A 42 10.81 -6.59 7.05
N GLY A 43 9.62 -6.05 7.29
CA GLY A 43 8.41 -6.83 7.56
C GLY A 43 8.00 -7.72 6.40
N VAL A 44 8.08 -7.23 5.17
CA VAL A 44 7.83 -8.06 3.97
C VAL A 44 8.83 -9.19 3.86
N GLN A 45 10.12 -8.95 4.16
CA GLN A 45 11.15 -9.99 4.14
C GLN A 45 10.88 -11.07 5.19
N VAL A 46 10.63 -10.67 6.45
CA VAL A 46 10.27 -11.62 7.53
C VAL A 46 9.03 -12.42 7.19
N PHE A 47 8.03 -11.77 6.58
CA PHE A 47 6.78 -12.42 6.22
C PHE A 47 6.97 -13.52 5.16
N GLN A 48 8.01 -13.47 4.33
CA GLN A 48 8.29 -14.53 3.35
C GLN A 48 8.51 -15.89 4.03
N ASP A 49 9.07 -15.90 5.23
CA ASP A 49 9.39 -17.11 5.99
C ASP A 49 8.24 -17.57 6.91
N VAL A 50 7.10 -16.89 6.93
CA VAL A 50 5.91 -17.27 7.71
C VAL A 50 5.19 -18.43 7.02
N PRO A 51 5.18 -19.67 7.58
CA PRO A 51 4.67 -20.86 6.88
C PRO A 51 3.15 -21.01 6.95
N LEU A 52 2.49 -20.25 7.82
CA LEU A 52 1.05 -20.43 8.12
C LEU A 52 0.13 -20.02 6.96
N ILE A 53 0.62 -19.22 6.03
CA ILE A 53 -0.17 -18.67 4.93
C ILE A 53 0.37 -19.23 3.61
N THR A 54 -0.38 -20.11 2.99
CA THR A 54 0.04 -20.88 1.80
C THR A 54 -0.51 -20.34 0.49
N SER A 55 -1.66 -19.65 0.51
CA SER A 55 -2.26 -19.08 -0.69
C SER A 55 -1.44 -17.91 -1.24
N LYS A 56 -1.07 -17.99 -2.53
CA LYS A 56 -0.32 -16.92 -3.22
C LYS A 56 -1.04 -15.57 -3.16
N LYS A 57 -2.37 -15.56 -3.37
CA LYS A 57 -3.18 -14.34 -3.33
C LYS A 57 -3.22 -13.73 -1.93
N GLU A 58 -3.39 -14.57 -0.91
CA GLU A 58 -3.39 -14.13 0.49
C GLU A 58 -2.02 -13.55 0.89
N ARG A 59 -0.94 -14.25 0.54
CA ARG A 59 0.42 -13.74 0.77
C ARG A 59 0.67 -12.41 0.09
N GLN A 60 0.23 -12.27 -1.16
CA GLN A 60 0.36 -11.02 -1.91
C GLN A 60 -0.41 -9.88 -1.25
N TYR A 61 -1.66 -10.13 -0.82
CA TYR A 61 -2.48 -9.18 -0.11
C TYR A 61 -1.78 -8.72 1.18
N ILE A 62 -1.37 -9.65 2.05
CA ILE A 62 -0.76 -9.34 3.34
C ILE A 62 0.58 -8.62 3.16
N SER A 63 1.45 -9.08 2.25
CA SER A 63 2.72 -8.41 1.94
C SER A 63 2.51 -6.97 1.47
N THR A 64 1.49 -6.74 0.63
CA THR A 64 1.16 -5.40 0.13
C THR A 64 0.67 -4.51 1.27
N MET A 65 -0.15 -5.04 2.17
CA MET A 65 -0.62 -4.32 3.35
C MET A 65 0.53 -3.98 4.30
N ILE A 66 1.46 -4.91 4.57
CA ILE A 66 2.67 -4.67 5.37
C ILE A 66 3.51 -3.55 4.74
N MET A 67 3.73 -3.61 3.41
CA MET A 67 4.55 -2.63 2.70
C MET A 67 3.98 -1.22 2.76
N TYR A 68 2.65 -1.08 2.60
CA TYR A 68 2.03 0.23 2.36
C TYR A 68 1.17 0.77 3.50
N HIS A 69 1.08 0.09 4.66
CA HIS A 69 0.19 0.49 5.77
C HIS A 69 0.39 1.94 6.24
N MET A 70 1.61 2.48 6.17
CA MET A 70 1.92 3.85 6.58
C MET A 70 1.83 4.87 5.44
N HIS A 71 1.75 4.44 4.18
CA HIS A 71 1.92 5.34 3.03
C HIS A 71 0.88 6.46 2.99
N LEU A 72 -0.40 6.13 3.19
CA LEU A 72 -1.47 7.13 3.16
C LEU A 72 -1.34 8.16 4.28
N MET A 73 -0.97 7.72 5.47
CA MET A 73 -0.76 8.63 6.60
C MET A 73 0.43 9.56 6.36
N ASN A 74 1.52 9.04 5.79
CA ASN A 74 2.67 9.86 5.42
C ASN A 74 2.34 10.81 4.27
N MET A 75 1.58 10.38 3.26
CA MET A 75 1.11 11.24 2.18
C MET A 75 0.26 12.40 2.70
N SER A 76 -0.67 12.13 3.62
CA SER A 76 -1.49 13.17 4.25
C SER A 76 -0.62 14.16 5.04
N ARG A 77 0.31 13.66 5.86
CA ARG A 77 1.20 14.51 6.67
C ARG A 77 2.04 15.45 5.82
N HIS A 78 2.54 14.98 4.67
CA HIS A 78 3.41 15.75 3.78
C HIS A 78 2.67 16.41 2.62
N GLN A 79 1.33 16.38 2.61
CA GLN A 79 0.49 16.94 1.54
C GLN A 79 0.96 16.50 0.15
N ALA A 80 1.11 15.17 -0.02
CA ALA A 80 1.69 14.59 -1.21
C ALA A 80 0.92 14.97 -2.49
N ARG A 81 1.65 15.19 -3.58
CA ARG A 81 1.08 15.52 -4.88
C ARG A 81 0.21 14.38 -5.43
N ASP A 82 -0.65 14.70 -6.38
CA ASP A 82 -1.58 13.74 -7.02
C ASP A 82 -0.84 12.55 -7.64
N ILE A 83 0.27 12.81 -8.31
CA ILE A 83 1.07 11.76 -8.92
C ILE A 83 1.53 10.68 -7.92
N SER A 84 1.83 11.06 -6.68
CA SER A 84 2.23 10.10 -5.65
C SER A 84 1.06 9.18 -5.27
N TYR A 85 -0.16 9.73 -5.22
CA TYR A 85 -1.36 8.94 -4.96
C TYR A 85 -1.68 7.99 -6.13
N LEU A 86 -1.58 8.47 -7.37
CA LEU A 86 -1.80 7.66 -8.58
C LEU A 86 -0.79 6.52 -8.69
N ARG A 87 0.49 6.77 -8.39
CA ARG A 87 1.53 5.73 -8.31
C ARG A 87 1.22 4.69 -7.22
N LEU A 88 0.68 5.11 -6.07
CA LEU A 88 0.25 4.17 -5.05
C LEU A 88 -0.90 3.30 -5.54
N LEU A 89 -1.91 3.87 -6.20
CA LEU A 89 -3.00 3.11 -6.82
C LEU A 89 -2.46 2.01 -7.74
N LYS A 90 -1.50 2.33 -8.61
CA LYS A 90 -0.85 1.35 -9.49
C LYS A 90 -0.12 0.24 -8.73
N LYS A 91 0.57 0.59 -7.65
CA LYS A 91 1.33 -0.39 -6.84
C LYS A 91 0.44 -1.38 -6.10
N ILE A 92 -0.76 -0.97 -5.71
CA ILE A 92 -1.72 -1.82 -4.98
C ILE A 92 -2.72 -2.52 -5.91
N ASP A 93 -2.79 -2.13 -7.19
CA ASP A 93 -3.74 -2.64 -8.17
C ASP A 93 -3.73 -4.18 -8.25
N GLY A 94 -4.92 -4.78 -8.25
CA GLY A 94 -5.12 -6.23 -8.26
C GLY A 94 -4.62 -6.98 -7.01
N LYS A 95 -4.12 -6.27 -5.99
CA LYS A 95 -3.54 -6.86 -4.77
C LYS A 95 -4.37 -6.55 -3.53
N VAL A 96 -4.66 -5.27 -3.29
CA VAL A 96 -5.48 -4.79 -2.17
C VAL A 96 -6.38 -3.66 -2.63
N SER A 97 -7.54 -3.49 -1.96
CA SER A 97 -8.38 -2.33 -2.20
C SER A 97 -7.83 -1.08 -1.50
N MET A 98 -8.07 0.10 -2.08
CA MET A 98 -7.75 1.35 -1.42
C MET A 98 -8.45 1.48 -0.06
N ASN A 99 -9.69 0.97 0.06
CA ASN A 99 -10.42 0.97 1.32
C ASN A 99 -9.72 0.16 2.41
N ASP A 100 -9.22 -1.04 2.09
CA ASP A 100 -8.48 -1.86 3.06
C ASP A 100 -7.19 -1.15 3.50
N LEU A 101 -6.50 -0.47 2.58
CA LEU A 101 -5.30 0.30 2.91
C LEU A 101 -5.61 1.50 3.81
N ILE A 102 -6.72 2.21 3.58
CA ILE A 102 -7.20 3.27 4.46
C ILE A 102 -7.48 2.72 5.85
N TYR A 103 -8.18 1.57 5.94
CA TYR A 103 -8.53 0.98 7.23
C TYR A 103 -7.32 0.51 8.03
N ILE A 104 -6.32 -0.12 7.42
CA ILE A 104 -5.12 -0.52 8.18
C ILE A 104 -4.36 0.71 8.67
N SER A 105 -4.25 1.76 7.86
CA SER A 105 -3.63 3.03 8.25
C SER A 105 -4.34 3.69 9.44
N CYS A 106 -5.69 3.65 9.46
CA CYS A 106 -6.49 4.12 10.59
C CYS A 106 -6.31 3.24 11.83
N CYS A 107 -6.32 1.91 11.68
CA CYS A 107 -6.16 0.96 12.79
C CYS A 107 -4.80 1.11 13.47
N ASP A 108 -3.72 1.22 12.69
CA ASP A 108 -2.37 1.47 13.23
C ASP A 108 -2.33 2.78 14.03
N LYS A 109 -2.89 3.86 13.49
CA LYS A 109 -2.88 5.16 14.17
C LYS A 109 -3.70 5.13 15.47
N LEU A 110 -4.91 4.56 15.44
CA LEU A 110 -5.79 4.46 16.61
C LEU A 110 -5.23 3.52 17.69
N GLY A 111 -4.48 2.49 17.29
CA GLY A 111 -3.83 1.53 18.21
C GLY A 111 -2.72 2.15 19.05
N ARG A 112 -2.18 3.29 18.66
CA ARG A 112 -1.10 4.00 19.40
C ARG A 112 -1.61 4.92 20.52
N GLY A 113 -2.90 4.90 20.85
CA GLY A 113 -3.49 5.71 21.92
C GLY A 113 -4.22 6.96 21.41
N LYS A 114 -4.27 8.03 22.22
CA LYS A 114 -5.00 9.26 21.89
C LYS A 114 -4.37 9.92 20.65
N VAL A 115 -5.07 9.84 19.53
CA VAL A 115 -4.78 10.65 18.33
C VAL A 115 -5.44 12.01 18.52
N ALA A 116 -4.71 13.09 18.26
CA ALA A 116 -5.34 14.39 18.19
C ALA A 116 -6.41 14.37 17.09
N GLN A 117 -7.63 14.76 17.43
CA GLN A 117 -8.77 14.78 16.49
C GLN A 117 -8.40 15.51 15.21
N GLU A 118 -7.67 16.63 15.30
CA GLU A 118 -7.18 17.40 14.16
C GLU A 118 -6.36 16.59 13.15
N GLN A 119 -5.50 15.67 13.62
CA GLN A 119 -4.69 14.81 12.73
C GLN A 119 -5.56 13.77 12.01
N TYR A 120 -6.59 13.30 12.69
CA TYR A 120 -7.54 12.36 12.12
C TYR A 120 -8.40 13.04 11.04
N ASP A 121 -8.91 14.24 11.34
CA ASP A 121 -9.71 15.02 10.42
C ASP A 121 -8.90 15.47 9.20
N ALA A 122 -7.65 15.89 9.38
CA ALA A 122 -6.74 16.22 8.30
C ALA A 122 -6.47 15.02 7.38
N PHE A 123 -6.28 13.82 7.95
CA PHE A 123 -6.13 12.59 7.16
C PHE A 123 -7.37 12.30 6.32
N TRP A 124 -8.55 12.35 6.92
CA TRP A 124 -9.80 12.09 6.20
C TRP A 124 -10.07 13.13 5.12
N THR A 125 -9.84 14.40 5.39
CA THR A 125 -9.96 15.47 4.39
C THR A 125 -9.05 15.21 3.19
N PHE A 126 -7.78 14.86 3.45
CA PHE A 126 -6.82 14.51 2.40
C PHE A 126 -7.28 13.30 1.57
N ILE A 127 -7.72 12.22 2.22
CA ILE A 127 -8.17 11.01 1.53
C ILE A 127 -9.42 11.27 0.70
N GLN A 128 -10.41 11.97 1.25
CA GLN A 128 -11.65 12.30 0.54
C GLN A 128 -11.37 13.16 -0.70
N ASP A 129 -10.51 14.18 -0.59
CA ASP A 129 -10.09 14.99 -1.72
C ASP A 129 -9.47 14.13 -2.83
N LYS A 130 -8.49 13.27 -2.49
CA LYS A 130 -7.85 12.41 -3.46
C LYS A 130 -8.84 11.44 -4.11
N GLN A 131 -9.70 10.79 -3.34
CA GLN A 131 -10.69 9.84 -3.86
C GLN A 131 -11.70 10.53 -4.78
N GLN A 132 -12.16 11.72 -4.42
CA GLN A 132 -13.13 12.48 -5.21
C GLN A 132 -12.55 12.93 -6.56
N ARG A 133 -11.29 13.39 -6.56
CA ARG A 133 -10.66 13.94 -7.77
C ARG A 133 -10.02 12.85 -8.65
N LEU A 134 -9.43 11.83 -8.06
CA LEU A 134 -8.56 10.86 -8.74
C LEU A 134 -9.13 9.42 -8.73
N GLY A 135 -10.17 9.17 -7.95
CA GLY A 135 -10.77 7.84 -7.81
C GLY A 135 -9.99 6.93 -6.85
N CYS A 136 -10.35 5.64 -6.89
CA CYS A 136 -9.82 4.59 -6.01
C CYS A 136 -9.15 3.44 -6.77
N GLN A 137 -9.05 3.55 -8.09
CA GLN A 137 -8.51 2.53 -8.98
C GLN A 137 -7.33 3.08 -9.77
N ALA A 138 -6.40 2.20 -10.13
CA ALA A 138 -5.30 2.56 -11.00
C ALA A 138 -5.82 3.02 -12.37
N ILE A 139 -5.16 4.02 -12.95
CA ILE A 139 -5.39 4.39 -14.34
C ILE A 139 -4.83 3.24 -15.20
N PRO A 140 -5.58 2.71 -16.17
CA PRO A 140 -5.06 1.70 -17.09
C PRO A 140 -3.81 2.21 -17.83
N ALA A 141 -2.79 1.36 -17.93
CA ALA A 141 -1.63 1.69 -18.74
C ALA A 141 -2.01 1.80 -20.22
N LEU A 142 -1.51 2.83 -20.90
CA LEU A 142 -1.73 3.03 -22.34
C LEU A 142 -0.83 2.11 -23.18
N ILE A 143 0.29 1.65 -22.61
CA ILE A 143 1.28 0.80 -23.28
C ILE A 143 1.52 -0.42 -22.42
N ASP A 144 1.56 -1.59 -23.04
CA ASP A 144 1.89 -2.86 -22.40
C ASP A 144 3.11 -3.55 -23.04
N GLY A 145 3.47 -4.75 -22.57
CA GLY A 145 4.63 -5.48 -23.08
C GLY A 145 4.46 -5.98 -24.53
N HIS A 146 3.22 -6.12 -25.00
CA HIS A 146 2.93 -6.53 -26.38
C HIS A 146 3.22 -5.38 -27.34
N ASP A 147 2.83 -4.18 -26.97
CA ASP A 147 3.13 -2.98 -27.76
C ASP A 147 4.65 -2.82 -27.94
N LEU A 148 5.44 -3.05 -26.90
CA LEU A 148 6.90 -2.97 -27.00
C LEU A 148 7.47 -3.98 -28.02
N ILE A 149 6.91 -5.20 -28.06
CA ILE A 149 7.30 -6.23 -29.03
C ILE A 149 6.92 -5.78 -30.46
N GLU A 150 5.73 -5.25 -30.66
CA GLU A 150 5.29 -4.74 -31.96
C GLU A 150 6.15 -3.57 -32.46
N TYR A 151 6.65 -2.73 -31.57
CA TYR A 151 7.61 -1.66 -31.88
C TYR A 151 9.05 -2.16 -32.11
N GLY A 152 9.30 -3.48 -32.04
CA GLY A 152 10.59 -4.08 -32.35
C GLY A 152 11.56 -4.17 -31.16
N PHE A 153 11.10 -3.98 -29.94
CA PHE A 153 11.90 -4.23 -28.75
C PHE A 153 11.91 -5.72 -28.44
N HIS A 154 13.11 -6.34 -28.36
CA HIS A 154 13.26 -7.77 -28.09
C HIS A 154 13.94 -8.08 -26.75
N ASN A 155 14.48 -7.05 -26.07
CA ASN A 155 15.13 -7.24 -24.78
C ASN A 155 14.11 -7.14 -23.63
N HIS A 156 13.53 -8.27 -23.27
CA HIS A 156 12.51 -8.35 -22.21
C HIS A 156 13.02 -7.91 -20.81
N GLN A 157 14.33 -7.85 -20.59
CA GLN A 157 14.90 -7.40 -19.30
C GLN A 157 14.64 -5.91 -19.05
N CYS A 158 14.55 -5.10 -20.08
CA CYS A 158 14.29 -3.66 -19.96
C CYS A 158 12.79 -3.31 -19.97
N PHE A 159 11.90 -4.26 -20.28
CA PHE A 159 10.46 -3.97 -20.44
C PHE A 159 9.85 -3.39 -19.18
N LYS A 160 10.22 -3.90 -18.02
CA LYS A 160 9.68 -3.42 -16.76
C LYS A 160 9.98 -1.93 -16.57
N ASP A 161 11.23 -1.54 -16.76
CA ASP A 161 11.67 -0.14 -16.55
C ASP A 161 11.05 0.78 -17.60
N MET A 162 10.99 0.34 -18.87
CA MET A 162 10.34 1.09 -19.94
C MET A 162 8.84 1.30 -19.70
N LEU A 163 8.13 0.27 -19.24
CA LEU A 163 6.71 0.36 -18.94
C LEU A 163 6.43 1.20 -17.68
N GLU A 164 7.32 1.15 -16.67
CA GLU A 164 7.23 2.02 -15.51
C GLU A 164 7.43 3.50 -15.90
N GLU A 165 8.43 3.80 -16.72
CA GLU A 165 8.69 5.16 -17.21
C GLU A 165 7.55 5.66 -18.10
N ALA A 166 7.06 4.84 -19.05
CA ALA A 166 5.93 5.17 -19.89
C ALA A 166 4.67 5.46 -19.05
N TYR A 167 4.42 4.66 -18.01
CA TYR A 167 3.30 4.90 -17.11
C TYR A 167 3.47 6.20 -16.30
N ASP A 168 4.67 6.51 -15.85
CA ASP A 168 4.95 7.76 -15.15
C ASP A 168 4.78 9.00 -16.03
N LEU A 169 5.06 8.89 -17.32
CA LEU A 169 4.81 9.96 -18.30
C LEU A 169 3.32 10.13 -18.62
N GLN A 170 2.53 9.08 -18.48
CA GLN A 170 1.08 9.10 -18.66
C GLN A 170 0.36 9.83 -17.50
N LEU A 171 0.93 9.80 -16.28
CA LEU A 171 0.35 10.40 -15.07
C LEU A 171 0.56 11.91 -14.99
#